data_a2f6b7a70cadda795c2d7d60230d7eb0
#
_entry.id   a2f6b7a70cadda795c2d7d60230d7eb0
#
_cell.length_a   1.000
_cell.length_b   1.000
_cell.length_c   1.000
_cell.angle_alpha   90.00
_cell.angle_beta   90.00
_cell.angle_gamma   90.00
#
_symmetry.space_group_name_H-M   'P 1'
#
loop_
_entity.id
_entity.type
_entity.pdbx_description
1 polymer ?
#
loop_
_entity_poly.entity_id
_entity_poly.type
_entity_poly.pdbx_seq_one_letter_code
_entity_poly.pdbx_strand_id
1 'polypeptide(L)'
;MGVFFQEWSTQFKTYNQNIKLAIWANIFSQIGMGMFMVIYNIYIQELGLSHEVNGQVIALTSLATAIILVPAGIMSDKLGRKRVMVFGVLLSGMILFLRSIVEMQTLLLITGFATGIFTAFLQVSSIPWLAENSKPKQRVHLFSLHSAIMTAANVIGSLLGGFLTDFFHLFTTELSAIRFTLIIGSIFYILAFFPIAKMVENRKEKLPKNKKIPFREFIRANKSGFKVIILFAVAQLLIGFGSGLVIPYLNLYFADRFLASNSIIGLIISLGQAATAVAMFIGPLVVRKVGEVRAVVYLQLASLPFLLLTAYTESLLLASIGFLFRQALMNAGNPIQSSLMMSKVNDSVKGLANSINQMVFQLGWAFMGPVSTAIVLKYGTYWGYANVFTITAGLYLIGSLYFLIVFRSLQSTDEE
;
A
#
# COMPACT_ATOMS: atom_id res chain seq x y z
N MET A 1 -28.66 -1.87 0.61
CA MET A 1 -27.67 -1.04 -0.13
C MET A 1 -28.12 0.42 -0.28
N GLY A 2 -29.35 0.74 -0.69
CA GLY A 2 -29.80 2.12 -0.90
C GLY A 2 -29.69 3.03 0.34
N VAL A 3 -30.07 2.55 1.51
CA VAL A 3 -29.99 3.31 2.78
C VAL A 3 -28.55 3.66 3.14
N PHE A 4 -27.63 2.73 2.97
CA PHE A 4 -26.19 2.92 3.23
C PHE A 4 -25.58 4.00 2.31
N PHE A 5 -25.91 3.98 1.01
CA PHE A 5 -25.46 5.01 0.07
C PHE A 5 -26.06 6.38 0.35
N GLN A 6 -27.33 6.44 0.80
CA GLN A 6 -27.98 7.69 1.19
C GLN A 6 -27.35 8.29 2.45
N GLU A 7 -27.06 7.49 3.47
CA GLU A 7 -26.36 7.94 4.68
C GLU A 7 -24.96 8.48 4.36
N TRP A 8 -24.22 7.80 3.49
CA TRP A 8 -22.88 8.23 3.07
C TRP A 8 -22.92 9.54 2.27
N SER A 9 -23.86 9.67 1.34
CA SER A 9 -24.06 10.90 0.57
C SER A 9 -24.43 12.08 1.47
N THR A 10 -25.31 11.84 2.44
CA THR A 10 -25.76 12.87 3.39
C THR A 10 -24.59 13.29 4.30
N GLN A 11 -23.81 12.35 4.80
CA GLN A 11 -22.66 12.67 5.63
C GLN A 11 -21.53 13.35 4.85
N PHE A 12 -21.27 12.96 3.59
CA PHE A 12 -20.29 13.64 2.74
C PHE A 12 -20.64 15.12 2.55
N LYS A 13 -21.92 15.46 2.45
CA LYS A 13 -22.37 16.87 2.37
C LYS A 13 -22.02 17.66 3.62
N THR A 14 -22.00 17.04 4.79
CA THR A 14 -21.69 17.70 6.08
C THR A 14 -20.23 18.01 6.30
N TYR A 15 -19.32 17.38 5.55
CA TYR A 15 -17.88 17.65 5.69
C TYR A 15 -17.49 19.01 5.19
N ASN A 16 -16.49 19.61 5.85
CA ASN A 16 -15.95 20.89 5.44
C ASN A 16 -15.25 20.81 4.07
N GLN A 17 -15.02 21.98 3.46
CA GLN A 17 -14.44 22.07 2.12
C GLN A 17 -13.03 21.44 2.06
N ASN A 18 -12.21 21.59 3.11
CA ASN A 18 -10.86 21.02 3.17
C ASN A 18 -10.86 19.48 3.11
N ILE A 19 -11.83 18.83 3.78
CA ILE A 19 -11.99 17.37 3.72
C ILE A 19 -12.39 16.94 2.31
N LYS A 20 -13.36 17.61 1.68
CA LYS A 20 -13.81 17.31 0.32
C LYS A 20 -12.67 17.45 -0.69
N LEU A 21 -11.89 18.51 -0.59
CA LEU A 21 -10.72 18.74 -1.45
C LEU A 21 -9.65 17.66 -1.23
N ALA A 22 -9.40 17.23 0.01
CA ALA A 22 -8.47 16.15 0.31
C ALA A 22 -8.93 14.81 -0.31
N ILE A 23 -10.22 14.49 -0.23
CA ILE A 23 -10.78 13.29 -0.83
C ILE A 23 -10.60 13.33 -2.36
N TRP A 24 -10.91 14.45 -3.03
CA TRP A 24 -10.70 14.59 -4.46
C TRP A 24 -9.23 14.45 -4.87
N ALA A 25 -8.32 15.09 -4.12
CA ALA A 25 -6.89 14.95 -4.37
C ALA A 25 -6.43 13.49 -4.30
N ASN A 26 -6.89 12.79 -3.28
CA ASN A 26 -6.56 11.39 -3.10
C ASN A 26 -7.19 10.49 -4.20
N ILE A 27 -8.41 10.77 -4.65
CA ILE A 27 -9.02 10.06 -5.79
C ILE A 27 -8.12 10.16 -7.03
N PHE A 28 -7.73 11.37 -7.41
CA PHE A 28 -6.87 11.58 -8.57
C PHE A 28 -5.52 10.86 -8.43
N SER A 29 -4.86 11.01 -7.29
CA SER A 29 -3.58 10.33 -7.05
C SER A 29 -3.68 8.81 -7.07
N GLN A 30 -4.77 8.23 -6.53
CA GLN A 30 -4.97 6.79 -6.50
C GLN A 30 -5.32 6.20 -7.85
N ILE A 31 -6.08 6.92 -8.69
CA ILE A 31 -6.32 6.50 -10.08
C ILE A 31 -4.99 6.43 -10.82
N GLY A 32 -4.17 7.47 -10.74
CA GLY A 32 -2.85 7.49 -11.38
C GLY A 32 -1.95 6.35 -10.90
N MET A 33 -1.86 6.14 -9.58
CA MET A 33 -1.05 5.06 -9.00
C MET A 33 -1.55 3.66 -9.39
N GLY A 34 -2.88 3.47 -9.48
CA GLY A 34 -3.47 2.21 -9.91
C GLY A 34 -3.05 1.84 -11.35
N MET A 35 -3.02 2.82 -12.26
CA MET A 35 -2.53 2.62 -13.63
C MET A 35 -1.05 2.20 -13.63
N PHE A 36 -0.20 2.90 -12.88
CA PHE A 36 1.21 2.54 -12.75
C PHE A 36 1.41 1.15 -12.15
N MET A 37 0.65 0.77 -11.14
CA MET A 37 0.78 -0.51 -10.47
C MET A 37 0.59 -1.70 -11.42
N VAL A 38 -0.32 -1.58 -12.37
CA VAL A 38 -0.61 -2.66 -13.34
C VAL A 38 0.41 -2.71 -14.46
N ILE A 39 0.81 -1.56 -15.02
CA ILE A 39 1.48 -1.50 -16.32
C ILE A 39 2.99 -1.24 -16.22
N TYR A 40 3.48 -0.62 -15.14
CA TYR A 40 4.86 -0.12 -15.12
C TYR A 40 5.94 -1.22 -15.20
N ASN A 41 5.74 -2.37 -14.57
CA ASN A 41 6.71 -3.47 -14.68
C ASN A 41 6.73 -4.06 -16.10
N ILE A 42 5.58 -4.07 -16.78
CA ILE A 42 5.46 -4.50 -18.18
C ILE A 42 6.20 -3.50 -19.08
N TYR A 43 6.10 -2.18 -18.79
CA TYR A 43 6.88 -1.16 -19.48
C TYR A 43 8.39 -1.45 -19.47
N ILE A 44 8.94 -1.82 -18.31
CA ILE A 44 10.37 -2.15 -18.17
C ILE A 44 10.73 -3.38 -19.02
N GLN A 45 9.86 -4.39 -19.11
CA GLN A 45 10.08 -5.56 -19.96
C GLN A 45 10.02 -5.22 -21.45
N GLU A 46 9.04 -4.40 -21.86
CA GLU A 46 8.89 -3.96 -23.25
C GLU A 46 10.05 -3.07 -23.75
N LEU A 47 10.82 -2.47 -22.84
CA LEU A 47 12.10 -1.83 -23.15
C LEU A 47 13.23 -2.84 -23.44
N GLY A 48 12.98 -4.14 -23.34
CA GLY A 48 13.98 -5.20 -23.48
C GLY A 48 14.91 -5.33 -22.27
N LEU A 49 14.53 -4.73 -21.12
CA LEU A 49 15.32 -4.83 -19.89
C LEU A 49 14.95 -6.09 -19.11
N SER A 50 15.93 -6.63 -18.39
CA SER A 50 15.75 -7.85 -17.62
C SER A 50 14.80 -7.69 -16.42
N HIS A 51 14.22 -8.79 -15.96
CA HIS A 51 13.44 -8.83 -14.71
C HIS A 51 14.22 -8.29 -13.50
N GLU A 52 15.55 -8.36 -13.51
CA GLU A 52 16.41 -7.82 -12.45
C GLU A 52 16.21 -6.32 -12.30
N VAL A 53 16.06 -5.58 -13.40
CA VAL A 53 15.81 -4.13 -13.38
C VAL A 53 14.49 -3.81 -12.68
N ASN A 54 13.44 -4.61 -12.91
CA ASN A 54 12.17 -4.49 -12.17
C ASN A 54 12.41 -4.64 -10.66
N GLY A 55 13.16 -5.67 -10.26
CA GLY A 55 13.53 -5.90 -8.87
C GLY A 55 14.27 -4.73 -8.24
N GLN A 56 15.27 -4.19 -8.95
CA GLN A 56 16.05 -3.05 -8.49
C GLN A 56 15.21 -1.77 -8.37
N VAL A 57 14.33 -1.49 -9.32
CA VAL A 57 13.43 -0.32 -9.28
C VAL A 57 12.49 -0.41 -8.10
N ILE A 58 11.87 -1.57 -7.85
CA ILE A 58 10.97 -1.78 -6.70
C ILE A 58 11.74 -1.65 -5.39
N ALA A 59 12.92 -2.27 -5.30
CA ALA A 59 13.77 -2.19 -4.13
C ALA A 59 14.16 -0.74 -3.79
N LEU A 60 14.62 0.04 -4.77
CA LEU A 60 15.01 1.43 -4.57
C LEU A 60 13.83 2.32 -4.22
N THR A 61 12.66 2.12 -4.87
CA THR A 61 11.43 2.86 -4.54
C THR A 61 11.00 2.59 -3.09
N SER A 62 10.98 1.33 -2.69
CA SER A 62 10.58 0.93 -1.33
C SER A 62 11.59 1.37 -0.27
N LEU A 63 12.89 1.27 -0.56
CA LEU A 63 13.96 1.76 0.32
C LEU A 63 13.86 3.27 0.52
N ALA A 64 13.67 4.03 -0.56
CA ALA A 64 13.50 5.47 -0.50
C ALA A 64 12.29 5.86 0.34
N THR A 65 11.15 5.17 0.13
CA THR A 65 9.93 5.35 0.94
C THR A 65 10.21 5.06 2.42
N ALA A 66 10.86 3.94 2.73
CA ALA A 66 11.19 3.57 4.11
C ALA A 66 12.03 4.65 4.82
N ILE A 67 13.07 5.14 4.15
CA ILE A 67 13.99 6.16 4.71
C ILE A 67 13.27 7.49 4.94
N ILE A 68 12.40 7.91 4.00
CA ILE A 68 11.82 9.25 4.03
C ILE A 68 10.55 9.36 4.90
N LEU A 69 9.86 8.25 5.22
CA LEU A 69 8.57 8.28 5.94
C LEU A 69 8.63 9.09 7.23
N VAL A 70 9.64 8.87 8.07
CA VAL A 70 9.80 9.60 9.35
C VAL A 70 10.22 11.05 9.12
N PRO A 71 11.27 11.35 8.34
CA PRO A 71 11.62 12.73 7.99
C PRO A 71 10.48 13.51 7.34
N ALA A 72 9.74 12.91 6.40
CA ALA A 72 8.60 13.53 5.73
C ALA A 72 7.47 13.89 6.72
N GLY A 73 7.18 13.01 7.69
CA GLY A 73 6.22 13.28 8.75
C GLY A 73 6.64 14.50 9.59
N ILE A 74 7.89 14.57 10.01
CA ILE A 74 8.45 15.71 10.76
C ILE A 74 8.41 17.01 9.92
N MET A 75 8.73 16.92 8.63
CA MET A 75 8.63 18.05 7.70
C MET A 75 7.18 18.53 7.57
N SER A 76 6.24 17.60 7.45
CA SER A 76 4.80 17.88 7.35
C SER A 76 4.28 18.65 8.58
N ASP A 77 4.72 18.27 9.78
CA ASP A 77 4.36 18.94 11.03
C ASP A 77 5.00 20.33 11.17
N LYS A 78 6.23 20.52 10.65
CA LYS A 78 6.98 21.79 10.79
C LYS A 78 6.65 22.81 9.70
N LEU A 79 6.62 22.38 8.44
CA LEU A 79 6.44 23.26 7.27
C LEU A 79 4.96 23.55 6.98
N GLY A 80 4.08 22.70 7.49
CA GLY A 80 2.65 22.69 7.21
C GLY A 80 2.27 21.60 6.23
N ARG A 81 1.14 20.94 6.51
CA ARG A 81 0.69 19.75 5.76
C ARG A 81 0.38 20.07 4.31
N LYS A 82 -0.32 21.17 4.05
CA LYS A 82 -0.66 21.62 2.69
C LYS A 82 0.60 21.80 1.83
N ARG A 83 1.62 22.47 2.35
CA ARG A 83 2.86 22.73 1.60
C ARG A 83 3.54 21.44 1.23
N VAL A 84 3.68 20.51 2.18
CA VAL A 84 4.31 19.21 1.95
C VAL A 84 3.51 18.37 0.94
N MET A 85 2.17 18.40 1.01
CA MET A 85 1.32 17.72 0.02
C MET A 85 1.46 18.32 -1.38
N VAL A 86 1.53 19.66 -1.50
CA VAL A 86 1.74 20.34 -2.78
C VAL A 86 3.07 19.91 -3.41
N PHE A 87 4.16 20.01 -2.66
CA PHE A 87 5.49 19.58 -3.14
C PHE A 87 5.48 18.09 -3.50
N GLY A 88 4.92 17.25 -2.63
CA GLY A 88 4.83 15.82 -2.86
C GLY A 88 4.12 15.48 -4.15
N VAL A 89 2.93 16.05 -4.39
CA VAL A 89 2.14 15.74 -5.60
C VAL A 89 2.79 16.27 -6.87
N LEU A 90 3.31 17.49 -6.87
CA LEU A 90 3.95 18.06 -8.06
C LEU A 90 5.21 17.28 -8.45
N LEU A 91 6.11 17.05 -7.49
CA LEU A 91 7.36 16.34 -7.75
C LEU A 91 7.09 14.87 -8.09
N SER A 92 6.20 14.19 -7.38
CA SER A 92 5.83 12.82 -7.75
C SER A 92 5.23 12.74 -9.14
N GLY A 93 4.30 13.64 -9.46
CA GLY A 93 3.66 13.65 -10.76
C GLY A 93 4.64 13.90 -11.91
N MET A 94 5.58 14.85 -11.75
CA MET A 94 6.66 15.10 -12.71
C MET A 94 7.57 13.87 -12.86
N ILE A 95 7.93 13.22 -11.76
CA ILE A 95 8.75 12.01 -11.79
C ILE A 95 8.00 10.85 -12.45
N LEU A 96 6.72 10.65 -12.14
CA LEU A 96 5.90 9.63 -12.82
C LEU A 96 5.78 9.89 -14.31
N PHE A 97 5.62 11.15 -14.73
CA PHE A 97 5.65 11.53 -16.15
C PHE A 97 7.01 11.18 -16.78
N LEU A 98 8.11 11.55 -16.12
CA LEU A 98 9.46 11.21 -16.59
C LEU A 98 9.65 9.69 -16.70
N ARG A 99 9.18 8.92 -15.74
CA ARG A 99 9.22 7.45 -15.76
C ARG A 99 8.44 6.84 -16.93
N SER A 100 7.45 7.53 -17.45
CA SER A 100 6.65 7.06 -18.59
C SER A 100 7.39 7.13 -19.93
N ILE A 101 8.49 7.90 -19.99
CA ILE A 101 9.23 8.16 -21.24
C ILE A 101 10.69 7.72 -21.20
N VAL A 102 11.25 7.50 -20.00
CA VAL A 102 12.66 7.13 -19.82
C VAL A 102 12.87 5.66 -20.17
N GLU A 103 13.95 5.40 -20.96
CA GLU A 103 14.35 4.07 -21.42
C GLU A 103 15.64 3.58 -20.76
N MET A 104 16.50 4.50 -20.29
CA MET A 104 17.81 4.15 -19.73
C MET A 104 17.64 3.53 -18.34
N GLN A 105 18.23 2.37 -18.11
CA GLN A 105 18.21 1.66 -16.82
C GLN A 105 18.58 2.56 -15.64
N THR A 106 19.68 3.31 -15.74
CA THR A 106 20.14 4.21 -14.66
C THR A 106 19.07 5.25 -14.28
N LEU A 107 18.41 5.85 -15.29
CA LEU A 107 17.36 6.83 -15.05
C LEU A 107 16.09 6.19 -14.50
N LEU A 108 15.75 4.94 -14.87
CA LEU A 108 14.65 4.18 -14.26
C LEU A 108 14.90 3.94 -12.76
N LEU A 109 16.13 3.63 -12.38
CA LEU A 109 16.53 3.44 -10.99
C LEU A 109 16.44 4.75 -10.19
N ILE A 110 17.02 5.84 -10.74
CA ILE A 110 17.00 7.18 -10.10
C ILE A 110 15.56 7.67 -9.93
N THR A 111 14.76 7.59 -10.99
CA THR A 111 13.35 8.02 -10.92
C THR A 111 12.51 7.12 -10.04
N GLY A 112 12.81 5.83 -9.95
CA GLY A 112 12.22 4.91 -8.97
C GLY A 112 12.50 5.36 -7.54
N PHE A 113 13.75 5.64 -7.20
CA PHE A 113 14.13 6.17 -5.89
C PHE A 113 13.44 7.50 -5.58
N ALA A 114 13.45 8.44 -6.52
CA ALA A 114 12.79 9.73 -6.37
C ALA A 114 11.26 9.58 -6.18
N THR A 115 10.62 8.63 -6.88
CA THR A 115 9.18 8.32 -6.68
C THR A 115 8.91 7.93 -5.22
N GLY A 116 9.73 7.05 -4.65
CA GLY A 116 9.58 6.63 -3.24
C GLY A 116 9.66 7.80 -2.26
N ILE A 117 10.58 8.73 -2.48
CA ILE A 117 10.71 9.94 -1.65
C ILE A 117 9.45 10.82 -1.75
N PHE A 118 9.06 11.21 -2.96
CA PHE A 118 8.05 12.25 -3.13
C PHE A 118 6.63 11.77 -2.91
N THR A 119 6.30 10.51 -3.23
CA THR A 119 4.97 9.93 -2.92
C THR A 119 4.73 9.82 -1.41
N ALA A 120 5.77 9.61 -0.62
CA ALA A 120 5.67 9.55 0.84
C ALA A 120 5.17 10.88 1.45
N PHE A 121 5.47 12.04 0.85
CA PHE A 121 5.00 13.34 1.34
C PHE A 121 3.47 13.46 1.33
N LEU A 122 2.82 12.98 0.28
CA LEU A 122 1.35 12.93 0.23
C LEU A 122 0.82 11.90 1.25
N GLN A 123 1.43 10.72 1.31
CA GLN A 123 1.03 9.63 2.19
C GLN A 123 1.04 10.02 3.68
N VAL A 124 2.13 10.62 4.16
CA VAL A 124 2.27 11.00 5.58
C VAL A 124 1.38 12.18 5.98
N SER A 125 0.98 13.01 5.03
CA SER A 125 0.23 14.24 5.30
C SER A 125 -1.28 14.06 5.21
N SER A 126 -1.77 13.09 4.40
CA SER A 126 -3.20 12.92 4.07
C SER A 126 -4.06 12.60 5.29
N ILE A 127 -3.70 11.58 6.06
CA ILE A 127 -4.49 11.15 7.23
C ILE A 127 -4.48 12.21 8.34
N PRO A 128 -3.32 12.77 8.74
CA PRO A 128 -3.30 13.88 9.70
C PRO A 128 -4.09 15.12 9.23
N TRP A 129 -4.06 15.44 7.92
CA TRP A 129 -4.87 16.54 7.39
C TRP A 129 -6.37 16.29 7.60
N LEU A 130 -6.86 15.10 7.30
CA LEU A 130 -8.25 14.72 7.54
C LEU A 130 -8.61 14.76 9.02
N ALA A 131 -7.71 14.30 9.90
CA ALA A 131 -7.91 14.33 11.35
C ALA A 131 -8.03 15.77 11.90
N GLU A 132 -7.17 16.70 11.43
CA GLU A 132 -7.14 18.08 11.87
C GLU A 132 -8.34 18.89 11.40
N ASN A 133 -8.90 18.55 10.25
CA ASN A 133 -10.05 19.22 9.65
C ASN A 133 -11.40 18.58 10.01
N SER A 134 -11.43 17.52 10.84
CA SER A 134 -12.64 16.79 11.24
C SER A 134 -12.92 16.92 12.73
N LYS A 135 -14.22 16.86 13.10
CA LYS A 135 -14.63 16.76 14.50
C LYS A 135 -14.35 15.32 15.00
N PRO A 136 -13.96 15.15 16.31
CA PRO A 136 -13.65 13.81 16.85
C PRO A 136 -14.73 12.75 16.57
N LYS A 137 -16.01 13.10 16.72
CA LYS A 137 -17.15 12.21 16.48
C LYS A 137 -17.29 11.76 15.00
N GLN A 138 -16.72 12.50 14.05
CA GLN A 138 -16.81 12.22 12.61
C GLN A 138 -15.62 11.40 12.10
N ARG A 139 -14.52 11.30 12.87
CA ARG A 139 -13.25 10.73 12.39
C ARG A 139 -13.35 9.29 11.99
N VAL A 140 -14.02 8.44 12.77
CA VAL A 140 -14.15 7.01 12.45
C VAL A 140 -14.85 6.82 11.10
N HIS A 141 -15.99 7.51 10.91
CA HIS A 141 -16.71 7.45 9.65
C HIS A 141 -15.92 8.06 8.48
N LEU A 142 -15.25 9.20 8.69
CA LEU A 142 -14.42 9.86 7.68
C LEU A 142 -13.27 8.97 7.22
N PHE A 143 -12.56 8.30 8.14
CA PHE A 143 -11.45 7.42 7.77
C PHE A 143 -11.93 6.16 7.05
N SER A 144 -13.06 5.59 7.46
CA SER A 144 -13.67 4.46 6.76
C SER A 144 -14.09 4.84 5.34
N LEU A 145 -14.76 6.00 5.18
CA LEU A 145 -15.14 6.54 3.88
C LEU A 145 -13.91 6.82 3.01
N HIS A 146 -12.90 7.47 3.57
CA HIS A 146 -11.64 7.74 2.88
C HIS A 146 -11.00 6.44 2.38
N SER A 147 -10.86 5.42 3.23
CA SER A 147 -10.26 4.13 2.85
C SER A 147 -11.05 3.44 1.74
N ALA A 148 -12.38 3.45 1.81
CA ALA A 148 -13.25 2.87 0.77
C ALA A 148 -13.09 3.60 -0.56
N ILE A 149 -13.09 4.94 -0.55
CA ILE A 149 -12.90 5.76 -1.75
C ILE A 149 -11.51 5.54 -2.35
N MET A 150 -10.45 5.45 -1.51
CA MET A 150 -9.09 5.17 -1.96
C MET A 150 -9.00 3.83 -2.69
N THR A 151 -9.58 2.79 -2.08
CA THR A 151 -9.61 1.46 -2.71
C THR A 151 -10.39 1.50 -4.02
N ALA A 152 -11.57 2.13 -4.06
CA ALA A 152 -12.36 2.26 -5.27
C ALA A 152 -11.62 3.04 -6.37
N ALA A 153 -10.95 4.13 -6.04
CA ALA A 153 -10.16 4.90 -6.98
C ALA A 153 -8.97 4.10 -7.54
N ASN A 154 -8.29 3.32 -6.70
CA ASN A 154 -7.20 2.44 -7.12
C ASN A 154 -7.71 1.29 -8.02
N VAL A 155 -8.87 0.70 -7.71
CA VAL A 155 -9.56 -0.27 -8.57
C VAL A 155 -9.84 0.32 -9.94
N ILE A 156 -10.42 1.52 -10.00
CA ILE A 156 -10.68 2.24 -11.26
C ILE A 156 -9.37 2.49 -12.02
N GLY A 157 -8.32 2.94 -11.34
CA GLY A 157 -7.00 3.16 -11.94
C GLY A 157 -6.42 1.88 -12.53
N SER A 158 -6.50 0.76 -11.80
CA SER A 158 -6.00 -0.54 -12.26
C SER A 158 -6.76 -1.05 -13.50
N LEU A 159 -8.09 -0.90 -13.51
CA LEU A 159 -8.92 -1.22 -14.69
C LEU A 159 -8.56 -0.35 -15.89
N LEU A 160 -8.47 0.96 -15.68
CA LEU A 160 -8.12 1.91 -16.74
C LEU A 160 -6.71 1.64 -17.28
N GLY A 161 -5.74 1.32 -16.41
CA GLY A 161 -4.37 0.99 -16.81
C GLY A 161 -4.34 -0.17 -17.79
N GLY A 162 -4.98 -1.29 -17.49
CA GLY A 162 -5.05 -2.44 -18.38
C GLY A 162 -5.85 -2.14 -19.66
N PHE A 163 -7.07 -1.61 -19.51
CA PHE A 163 -7.96 -1.34 -20.65
C PHE A 163 -7.39 -0.32 -21.64
N LEU A 164 -6.87 0.80 -21.17
CA LEU A 164 -6.31 1.82 -22.06
C LEU A 164 -5.07 1.32 -22.80
N THR A 165 -4.25 0.49 -22.16
CA THR A 165 -3.08 -0.10 -22.82
C THR A 165 -3.51 -0.98 -24.00
N ASP A 166 -4.43 -1.91 -23.77
CA ASP A 166 -4.91 -2.78 -24.85
C ASP A 166 -5.67 -1.97 -25.92
N PHE A 167 -6.43 -0.95 -25.53
CA PHE A 167 -7.13 -0.07 -26.46
C PHE A 167 -6.14 0.69 -27.36
N PHE A 168 -5.11 1.31 -26.81
CA PHE A 168 -4.10 2.01 -27.60
C PHE A 168 -3.27 1.05 -28.45
N HIS A 169 -3.05 -0.18 -27.99
CA HIS A 169 -2.33 -1.20 -28.76
C HIS A 169 -3.02 -1.53 -30.10
N LEU A 170 -4.33 -1.32 -30.22
CA LEU A 170 -5.06 -1.47 -31.49
C LEU A 170 -4.57 -0.48 -32.58
N PHE A 171 -3.96 0.63 -32.20
CA PHE A 171 -3.57 1.72 -33.10
C PHE A 171 -2.06 1.98 -33.12
N THR A 172 -1.30 1.43 -32.18
CA THR A 172 0.13 1.70 -32.02
C THR A 172 0.89 0.43 -31.60
N THR A 173 2.22 0.56 -31.47
CA THR A 173 3.05 -0.52 -30.90
C THR A 173 2.75 -0.67 -29.39
N GLU A 174 2.98 -1.86 -28.84
CA GLU A 174 2.75 -2.16 -27.42
C GLU A 174 3.49 -1.18 -26.50
N LEU A 175 4.76 -0.92 -26.76
CA LEU A 175 5.55 0.05 -26.01
C LEU A 175 4.93 1.46 -26.02
N SER A 176 4.44 1.91 -27.18
CA SER A 176 3.78 3.23 -27.28
C SER A 176 2.44 3.26 -26.56
N ALA A 177 1.66 2.20 -26.63
CA ALA A 177 0.39 2.05 -25.93
C ALA A 177 0.60 2.13 -24.39
N ILE A 178 1.60 1.43 -23.88
CA ILE A 178 1.99 1.46 -22.47
C ILE A 178 2.40 2.89 -22.07
N ARG A 179 3.23 3.57 -22.87
CA ARG A 179 3.65 4.96 -22.61
C ARG A 179 2.48 5.92 -22.52
N PHE A 180 1.54 5.87 -23.47
CA PHE A 180 0.35 6.72 -23.44
C PHE A 180 -0.47 6.47 -22.19
N THR A 181 -0.65 5.23 -21.79
CA THR A 181 -1.35 4.86 -20.56
C THR A 181 -0.66 5.40 -19.32
N LEU A 182 0.67 5.25 -19.20
CA LEU A 182 1.44 5.77 -18.08
C LEU A 182 1.45 7.30 -18.03
N ILE A 183 1.51 7.98 -19.19
CA ILE A 183 1.39 9.45 -19.27
C ILE A 183 0.03 9.90 -18.74
N ILE A 184 -1.06 9.24 -19.15
CA ILE A 184 -2.42 9.53 -18.63
C ILE A 184 -2.45 9.32 -17.12
N GLY A 185 -1.88 8.23 -16.61
CA GLY A 185 -1.76 7.97 -15.18
C GLY A 185 -1.01 9.07 -14.42
N SER A 186 0.10 9.57 -15.01
CA SER A 186 0.86 10.68 -14.43
C SER A 186 0.07 11.98 -14.41
N ILE A 187 -0.73 12.25 -15.45
CA ILE A 187 -1.62 13.39 -15.52
C ILE A 187 -2.68 13.29 -14.42
N PHE A 188 -3.33 12.13 -14.26
CA PHE A 188 -4.26 11.93 -13.13
C PHE A 188 -3.60 12.22 -11.79
N TYR A 189 -2.36 11.76 -11.59
CA TYR A 189 -1.64 12.05 -10.35
C TYR A 189 -1.39 13.55 -10.15
N ILE A 190 -0.97 14.27 -11.21
CA ILE A 190 -0.75 15.72 -11.18
C ILE A 190 -2.05 16.49 -10.93
N LEU A 191 -3.19 16.02 -11.44
CA LEU A 191 -4.49 16.65 -11.21
C LEU A 191 -4.84 16.76 -9.72
N ALA A 192 -4.28 15.92 -8.85
CA ALA A 192 -4.41 16.02 -7.41
C ALA A 192 -3.87 17.36 -6.84
N PHE A 193 -2.99 18.05 -7.57
CA PHE A 193 -2.48 19.37 -7.20
C PHE A 193 -3.61 20.41 -7.08
N PHE A 194 -4.56 20.43 -8.00
CA PHE A 194 -5.60 21.46 -8.02
C PHE A 194 -6.48 21.49 -6.76
N PRO A 195 -7.06 20.37 -6.28
CA PRO A 195 -7.77 20.39 -5.03
C PRO A 195 -6.86 20.72 -3.85
N ILE A 196 -5.59 20.24 -3.79
CA ILE A 196 -4.67 20.54 -2.69
C ILE A 196 -4.35 22.04 -2.66
N ALA A 197 -4.13 22.66 -3.82
CA ALA A 197 -3.84 24.09 -3.92
C ALA A 197 -4.97 24.97 -3.35
N LYS A 198 -6.24 24.52 -3.52
CA LYS A 198 -7.44 25.22 -3.00
C LYS A 198 -7.68 24.98 -1.49
N MET A 199 -7.00 24.06 -0.84
CA MET A 199 -7.13 23.84 0.60
C MET A 199 -6.69 25.09 1.39
N VAL A 200 -7.33 25.33 2.51
CA VAL A 200 -6.96 26.42 3.44
C VAL A 200 -6.37 25.81 4.69
N GLU A 201 -5.09 26.08 4.94
CA GLU A 201 -4.40 25.63 6.13
C GLU A 201 -4.51 26.72 7.23
N ASN A 202 -5.41 26.49 8.18
CA ASN A 202 -5.43 27.29 9.39
C ASN A 202 -4.25 26.88 10.26
N ARG A 203 -3.17 27.66 10.27
CA ARG A 203 -2.08 27.45 11.21
C ARG A 203 -2.67 27.59 12.62
N LYS A 204 -2.93 26.46 13.27
CA LYS A 204 -3.11 26.49 14.72
C LYS A 204 -1.85 27.12 15.30
N GLU A 205 -2.02 28.12 16.17
CA GLU A 205 -0.93 28.64 16.98
C GLU A 205 -0.14 27.43 17.50
N LYS A 206 1.19 27.49 17.31
CA LYS A 206 2.07 26.43 17.78
C LYS A 206 1.73 26.20 19.25
N LEU A 207 1.18 25.04 19.56
CA LEU A 207 1.05 24.62 20.95
C LEU A 207 2.36 24.98 21.67
N PRO A 208 2.31 25.57 22.87
CA PRO A 208 3.51 25.95 23.58
C PRO A 208 4.46 24.76 23.57
N LYS A 209 5.71 25.00 23.19
CA LYS A 209 6.74 23.96 23.12
C LYS A 209 6.75 23.23 24.45
N ASN A 210 6.04 22.10 24.54
CA ASN A 210 6.24 21.20 25.66
C ASN A 210 7.75 21.04 25.81
N LYS A 211 8.27 21.21 27.02
CA LYS A 211 9.68 21.05 27.37
C LYS A 211 10.19 19.83 26.61
N LYS A 212 11.20 20.03 25.76
CA LYS A 212 11.81 18.93 25.00
C LYS A 212 12.28 17.90 26.03
N ILE A 213 11.50 16.86 26.22
CA ILE A 213 11.93 15.71 27.01
C ILE A 213 13.16 15.15 26.29
N PRO A 214 14.30 15.01 26.95
CA PRO A 214 15.49 14.40 26.34
C PRO A 214 15.11 13.04 25.75
N PHE A 215 15.62 12.73 24.55
CA PHE A 215 15.26 11.49 23.84
C PHE A 215 15.46 10.23 24.71
N ARG A 216 16.47 10.21 25.55
CA ARG A 216 16.70 9.12 26.53
C ARG A 216 15.59 8.97 27.54
N GLU A 217 15.07 10.07 28.08
CA GLU A 217 13.95 10.07 29.04
C GLU A 217 12.64 9.67 28.35
N PHE A 218 12.43 10.12 27.11
CA PHE A 218 11.28 9.71 26.30
C PHE A 218 11.27 8.19 26.06
N ILE A 219 12.41 7.60 25.68
CA ILE A 219 12.54 6.14 25.54
C ILE A 219 12.29 5.43 26.86
N ARG A 220 12.88 5.94 27.96
CA ARG A 220 12.73 5.33 29.29
C ARG A 220 11.29 5.36 29.79
N ALA A 221 10.60 6.47 29.60
CA ALA A 221 9.19 6.64 29.96
C ALA A 221 8.23 5.74 29.15
N ASN A 222 8.62 5.35 27.92
CA ASN A 222 7.79 4.55 27.01
C ASN A 222 8.38 3.15 26.74
N LYS A 223 9.21 2.61 27.64
CA LYS A 223 9.95 1.34 27.44
C LYS A 223 9.03 0.16 27.07
N SER A 224 7.88 0.03 27.72
CA SER A 224 6.90 -1.01 27.41
C SER A 224 6.29 -0.84 26.01
N GLY A 225 5.94 0.38 25.64
CA GLY A 225 5.46 0.72 24.29
C GLY A 225 6.47 0.39 23.21
N PHE A 226 7.75 0.72 23.42
CA PHE A 226 8.83 0.38 22.48
C PHE A 226 9.01 -1.13 22.31
N LYS A 227 8.90 -1.91 23.41
CA LYS A 227 8.93 -3.38 23.32
C LYS A 227 7.81 -3.89 22.41
N VAL A 228 6.58 -3.40 22.61
CA VAL A 228 5.44 -3.77 21.76
C VAL A 228 5.69 -3.39 20.31
N ILE A 229 6.17 -2.18 20.05
CA ILE A 229 6.50 -1.71 18.68
C ILE A 229 7.50 -2.64 18.00
N ILE A 230 8.55 -3.06 18.69
CA ILE A 230 9.58 -3.97 18.13
C ILE A 230 8.95 -5.34 17.81
N LEU A 231 8.10 -5.88 18.69
CA LEU A 231 7.43 -7.17 18.46
C LEU A 231 6.53 -7.12 17.22
N PHE A 232 5.74 -6.03 17.06
CA PHE A 232 4.93 -5.83 15.86
C PHE A 232 5.81 -5.61 14.62
N ALA A 233 6.92 -4.88 14.73
CA ALA A 233 7.86 -4.65 13.64
C ALA A 233 8.46 -5.96 13.10
N VAL A 234 8.80 -6.92 13.98
CA VAL A 234 9.27 -8.24 13.55
C VAL A 234 8.19 -9.00 12.79
N ALA A 235 6.95 -9.03 13.30
CA ALA A 235 5.83 -9.64 12.59
C ALA A 235 5.63 -8.99 11.20
N GLN A 236 5.66 -7.67 11.17
CA GLN A 236 5.46 -6.90 9.93
C GLN A 236 6.61 -7.08 8.94
N LEU A 237 7.84 -7.28 9.41
CA LEU A 237 8.98 -7.57 8.55
C LEU A 237 8.84 -8.94 7.87
N LEU A 238 8.42 -9.97 8.59
CA LEU A 238 8.17 -11.31 8.03
C LEU A 238 7.07 -11.26 6.95
N ILE A 239 5.97 -10.56 7.23
CA ILE A 239 4.91 -10.33 6.24
C ILE A 239 5.43 -9.48 5.07
N GLY A 240 6.22 -8.44 5.35
CA GLY A 240 6.86 -7.58 4.35
C GLY A 240 7.78 -8.36 3.42
N PHE A 241 8.59 -9.28 3.94
CA PHE A 241 9.43 -10.17 3.14
C PHE A 241 8.59 -11.05 2.20
N GLY A 242 7.58 -11.74 2.73
CA GLY A 242 6.71 -12.57 1.91
C GLY A 242 5.94 -11.77 0.86
N SER A 243 5.38 -10.62 1.23
CA SER A 243 4.65 -9.77 0.28
C SER A 243 5.57 -9.16 -0.78
N GLY A 244 6.80 -8.76 -0.41
CA GLY A 244 7.79 -8.18 -1.31
C GLY A 244 8.27 -9.15 -2.40
N LEU A 245 8.21 -10.45 -2.14
CA LEU A 245 8.51 -11.48 -3.14
C LEU A 245 7.43 -11.57 -4.24
N VAL A 246 6.17 -11.34 -3.93
CA VAL A 246 5.04 -11.65 -4.81
C VAL A 246 4.28 -10.43 -5.29
N ILE A 247 3.86 -9.55 -4.36
CA ILE A 247 2.85 -8.53 -4.65
C ILE A 247 3.29 -7.54 -5.73
N PRO A 248 4.52 -7.00 -5.72
CA PRO A 248 4.96 -6.06 -6.74
C PRO A 248 5.05 -6.65 -8.15
N TYR A 249 5.08 -7.98 -8.27
CA TYR A 249 5.30 -8.73 -9.53
C TYR A 249 4.07 -9.48 -10.03
N LEU A 250 2.90 -9.25 -9.44
CA LEU A 250 1.68 -9.96 -9.83
C LEU A 250 1.29 -9.71 -11.29
N ASN A 251 1.51 -8.50 -11.78
CA ASN A 251 1.28 -8.20 -13.19
C ASN A 251 2.19 -9.01 -14.11
N LEU A 252 3.48 -9.12 -13.77
CA LEU A 252 4.44 -9.93 -14.51
C LEU A 252 4.10 -11.43 -14.39
N TYR A 253 3.70 -11.90 -13.21
CA TYR A 253 3.28 -13.29 -13.02
C TYR A 253 2.14 -13.68 -13.98
N PHE A 254 1.11 -12.84 -14.14
CA PHE A 254 0.01 -13.09 -15.04
C PHE A 254 0.41 -12.91 -16.51
N ALA A 255 1.26 -11.95 -16.83
CA ALA A 255 1.77 -11.74 -18.17
C ALA A 255 2.67 -12.89 -18.63
N ASP A 256 3.70 -13.23 -17.85
CA ASP A 256 4.74 -14.18 -18.24
C ASP A 256 4.23 -15.62 -18.27
N ARG A 257 3.38 -16.00 -17.28
CA ARG A 257 2.97 -17.39 -17.10
C ARG A 257 1.73 -17.76 -17.89
N PHE A 258 0.81 -16.82 -18.09
CA PHE A 258 -0.48 -17.07 -18.73
C PHE A 258 -0.68 -16.28 -20.01
N LEU A 259 0.27 -15.43 -20.41
CA LEU A 259 0.17 -14.54 -21.57
C LEU A 259 -1.13 -13.71 -21.51
N ALA A 260 -1.52 -13.30 -20.29
CA ALA A 260 -2.73 -12.54 -20.08
C ALA A 260 -2.58 -11.11 -20.64
N SER A 261 -3.62 -10.61 -21.32
CA SER A 261 -3.63 -9.24 -21.82
C SER A 261 -3.62 -8.23 -20.66
N ASN A 262 -3.21 -7.00 -20.95
CA ASN A 262 -3.14 -5.93 -19.96
C ASN A 262 -4.51 -5.66 -19.31
N SER A 263 -5.60 -5.73 -20.07
CA SER A 263 -6.97 -5.62 -19.57
C SER A 263 -7.33 -6.73 -18.57
N ILE A 264 -6.95 -7.97 -18.86
CA ILE A 264 -7.19 -9.11 -17.95
C ILE A 264 -6.38 -8.93 -16.68
N ILE A 265 -5.11 -8.54 -16.78
CA ILE A 265 -4.26 -8.27 -15.61
C ILE A 265 -4.85 -7.15 -14.75
N GLY A 266 -5.25 -6.04 -15.36
CA GLY A 266 -5.91 -4.92 -14.69
C GLY A 266 -7.21 -5.35 -14.00
N LEU A 267 -8.02 -6.20 -14.64
CA LEU A 267 -9.24 -6.76 -14.08
C LEU A 267 -8.95 -7.65 -12.85
N ILE A 268 -8.01 -8.58 -12.96
CA ILE A 268 -7.65 -9.50 -11.86
C ILE A 268 -7.14 -8.70 -10.65
N ILE A 269 -6.22 -7.76 -10.85
CA ILE A 269 -5.66 -6.95 -9.77
C ILE A 269 -6.73 -6.09 -9.13
N SER A 270 -7.61 -5.47 -9.92
CA SER A 270 -8.71 -4.63 -9.42
C SER A 270 -9.73 -5.44 -8.62
N LEU A 271 -10.10 -6.63 -9.09
CA LEU A 271 -10.98 -7.55 -8.35
C LEU A 271 -10.33 -8.01 -7.03
N GLY A 272 -9.03 -8.26 -7.01
CA GLY A 272 -8.29 -8.58 -5.78
C GLY A 272 -8.36 -7.47 -4.73
N GLN A 273 -8.27 -6.22 -5.15
CA GLN A 273 -8.42 -5.07 -4.26
C GLN A 273 -9.86 -4.90 -3.78
N ALA A 274 -10.84 -5.07 -4.65
CA ALA A 274 -12.25 -5.05 -4.29
C ALA A 274 -12.58 -6.18 -3.29
N ALA A 275 -12.08 -7.39 -3.52
CA ALA A 275 -12.22 -8.52 -2.61
C ALA A 275 -11.58 -8.24 -1.24
N THR A 276 -10.43 -7.56 -1.20
CA THR A 276 -9.80 -7.11 0.05
C THR A 276 -10.71 -6.16 0.81
N ALA A 277 -11.30 -5.18 0.13
CA ALA A 277 -12.23 -4.23 0.76
C ALA A 277 -13.45 -4.96 1.38
N VAL A 278 -14.04 -5.92 0.66
CA VAL A 278 -15.13 -6.75 1.19
C VAL A 278 -14.68 -7.59 2.40
N ALA A 279 -13.50 -8.21 2.33
CA ALA A 279 -12.98 -9.05 3.40
C ALA A 279 -12.69 -8.28 4.71
N MET A 280 -12.36 -6.99 4.62
CA MET A 280 -12.19 -6.13 5.81
C MET A 280 -13.47 -5.99 6.63
N PHE A 281 -14.66 -6.14 6.04
CA PHE A 281 -15.93 -6.19 6.78
C PHE A 281 -16.16 -7.54 7.47
N ILE A 282 -15.54 -8.61 6.98
CA ILE A 282 -15.64 -9.95 7.58
C ILE A 282 -14.73 -10.07 8.81
N GLY A 283 -13.60 -9.38 8.82
CA GLY A 283 -12.63 -9.41 9.92
C GLY A 283 -13.26 -9.26 11.32
N PRO A 284 -14.05 -8.22 11.61
CA PRO A 284 -14.70 -8.04 12.89
C PRO A 284 -15.64 -9.17 13.30
N LEU A 285 -16.27 -9.87 12.35
CA LEU A 285 -17.13 -11.02 12.64
C LEU A 285 -16.32 -12.23 13.13
N VAL A 286 -15.12 -12.41 12.58
CA VAL A 286 -14.18 -13.45 13.03
C VAL A 286 -13.65 -13.09 14.42
N VAL A 287 -13.28 -11.82 14.65
CA VAL A 287 -12.80 -11.32 15.96
C VAL A 287 -13.79 -11.63 17.08
N ARG A 288 -15.09 -11.40 16.85
CA ARG A 288 -16.14 -11.69 17.86
C ARG A 288 -16.22 -13.15 18.26
N LYS A 289 -15.78 -14.09 17.39
CA LYS A 289 -15.83 -15.53 17.69
C LYS A 289 -14.55 -16.08 18.33
N VAL A 290 -13.38 -15.56 17.93
CA VAL A 290 -12.11 -16.18 18.32
C VAL A 290 -11.10 -15.22 18.96
N GLY A 291 -11.45 -13.95 19.08
CA GLY A 291 -10.56 -12.90 19.58
C GLY A 291 -9.61 -12.36 18.51
N GLU A 292 -8.98 -11.19 18.79
CA GLU A 292 -8.20 -10.44 17.78
C GLU A 292 -6.99 -11.21 17.25
N VAL A 293 -6.16 -11.78 18.14
CA VAL A 293 -4.93 -12.48 17.76
C VAL A 293 -5.22 -13.72 16.91
N ARG A 294 -6.18 -14.56 17.38
CA ARG A 294 -6.55 -15.77 16.63
C ARG A 294 -7.23 -15.44 15.31
N ALA A 295 -8.04 -14.38 15.25
CA ALA A 295 -8.68 -13.94 14.01
C ALA A 295 -7.65 -13.59 12.93
N VAL A 296 -6.62 -12.81 13.27
CA VAL A 296 -5.52 -12.47 12.35
C VAL A 296 -4.83 -13.74 11.85
N VAL A 297 -4.45 -14.64 12.76
CA VAL A 297 -3.74 -15.87 12.42
C VAL A 297 -4.58 -16.79 11.53
N TYR A 298 -5.85 -17.00 11.84
CA TYR A 298 -6.73 -17.86 11.05
C TYR A 298 -6.97 -17.30 9.65
N LEU A 299 -7.15 -15.99 9.51
CA LEU A 299 -7.30 -15.36 8.20
C LEU A 299 -6.02 -15.49 7.37
N GLN A 300 -4.85 -15.24 7.97
CA GLN A 300 -3.57 -15.38 7.29
C GLN A 300 -3.29 -16.83 6.89
N LEU A 301 -3.48 -17.81 7.80
CA LEU A 301 -3.29 -19.22 7.49
C LEU A 301 -4.28 -19.73 6.44
N ALA A 302 -5.55 -19.29 6.48
CA ALA A 302 -6.55 -19.63 5.47
C ALA A 302 -6.19 -19.09 4.07
N SER A 303 -5.32 -18.07 3.98
CA SER A 303 -4.84 -17.55 2.68
C SER A 303 -3.81 -18.46 2.01
N LEU A 304 -3.09 -19.31 2.78
CA LEU A 304 -1.97 -20.11 2.27
C LEU A 304 -2.37 -21.16 1.20
N PRO A 305 -3.46 -21.93 1.36
CA PRO A 305 -3.90 -22.86 0.32
C PRO A 305 -4.16 -22.14 -1.01
N PHE A 306 -4.75 -20.95 -0.97
CA PHE A 306 -5.02 -20.15 -2.17
C PHE A 306 -3.74 -19.58 -2.78
N LEU A 307 -2.75 -19.20 -1.96
CA LEU A 307 -1.43 -18.80 -2.43
C LEU A 307 -0.73 -19.97 -3.15
N LEU A 308 -0.79 -21.19 -2.60
CA LEU A 308 -0.22 -22.37 -3.24
C LEU A 308 -1.01 -22.79 -4.49
N LEU A 309 -2.34 -22.66 -4.49
CA LEU A 309 -3.14 -22.85 -5.70
C LEU A 309 -2.67 -21.90 -6.80
N THR A 310 -2.48 -20.62 -6.51
CA THR A 310 -1.93 -19.65 -7.47
C THR A 310 -0.52 -20.07 -7.92
N ALA A 311 0.32 -20.57 -7.01
CA ALA A 311 1.70 -20.96 -7.32
C ALA A 311 1.80 -22.07 -8.38
N TYR A 312 0.95 -23.10 -8.30
CA TYR A 312 1.14 -24.35 -9.04
C TYR A 312 0.13 -24.60 -10.16
N THR A 313 -0.98 -23.86 -10.22
CA THR A 313 -1.98 -24.04 -11.28
C THR A 313 -1.45 -23.57 -12.64
N GLU A 314 -1.87 -24.24 -13.71
CA GLU A 314 -1.64 -23.84 -15.09
C GLU A 314 -2.86 -23.14 -15.72
N SER A 315 -3.95 -23.02 -14.96
CA SER A 315 -5.17 -22.35 -15.41
C SER A 315 -5.20 -20.90 -14.93
N LEU A 316 -5.31 -19.95 -15.85
CA LEU A 316 -5.48 -18.52 -15.54
C LEU A 316 -6.67 -18.26 -14.61
N LEU A 317 -7.79 -18.98 -14.85
CA LEU A 317 -8.99 -18.83 -14.02
C LEU A 317 -8.74 -19.27 -12.57
N LEU A 318 -8.11 -20.45 -12.37
CA LEU A 318 -7.79 -20.94 -11.02
C LEU A 318 -6.72 -20.09 -10.34
N ALA A 319 -5.72 -19.58 -11.08
CA ALA A 319 -4.74 -18.65 -10.57
C ALA A 319 -5.38 -17.34 -10.11
N SER A 320 -6.33 -16.83 -10.90
CA SER A 320 -7.09 -15.62 -10.57
C SER A 320 -7.95 -15.80 -9.30
N ILE A 321 -8.69 -16.91 -9.22
CA ILE A 321 -9.49 -17.26 -8.03
C ILE A 321 -8.58 -17.40 -6.80
N GLY A 322 -7.49 -18.14 -6.93
CA GLY A 322 -6.50 -18.27 -5.87
C GLY A 322 -5.97 -16.93 -5.39
N PHE A 323 -5.56 -16.06 -6.31
CA PHE A 323 -5.10 -14.72 -6.00
C PHE A 323 -6.17 -13.88 -5.28
N LEU A 324 -7.43 -13.87 -5.75
CA LEU A 324 -8.53 -13.11 -5.14
C LEU A 324 -8.76 -13.51 -3.67
N PHE A 325 -8.90 -14.82 -3.40
CA PHE A 325 -9.12 -15.31 -2.04
C PHE A 325 -7.90 -15.10 -1.15
N ARG A 326 -6.69 -15.36 -1.67
CA ARG A 326 -5.44 -15.06 -0.95
C ARG A 326 -5.35 -13.60 -0.58
N GLN A 327 -5.59 -12.70 -1.52
CA GLN A 327 -5.50 -11.26 -1.33
C GLN A 327 -6.52 -10.78 -0.28
N ALA A 328 -7.75 -11.22 -0.38
CA ALA A 328 -8.82 -10.91 0.53
C ALA A 328 -8.52 -11.36 1.97
N LEU A 329 -8.20 -12.66 2.14
CA LEU A 329 -7.97 -13.26 3.45
C LEU A 329 -6.71 -12.69 4.14
N MET A 330 -5.61 -12.54 3.40
CA MET A 330 -4.35 -12.04 3.97
C MET A 330 -4.48 -10.61 4.47
N ASN A 331 -5.20 -9.75 3.74
CA ASN A 331 -5.35 -8.35 4.09
C ASN A 331 -6.51 -8.05 5.05
N ALA A 332 -7.46 -8.97 5.22
CA ALA A 332 -8.58 -8.81 6.18
C ALA A 332 -8.09 -8.64 7.63
N GLY A 333 -6.92 -9.18 7.95
CA GLY A 333 -6.29 -9.04 9.27
C GLY A 333 -5.62 -7.68 9.54
N ASN A 334 -5.34 -6.87 8.52
CA ASN A 334 -4.56 -5.64 8.68
C ASN A 334 -5.21 -4.60 9.62
N PRO A 335 -6.54 -4.31 9.54
CA PRO A 335 -7.18 -3.40 10.48
C PRO A 335 -7.15 -3.93 11.92
N ILE A 336 -7.27 -5.25 12.10
CA ILE A 336 -7.24 -5.89 13.42
C ILE A 336 -5.85 -5.76 14.04
N GLN A 337 -4.78 -6.04 13.27
CA GLN A 337 -3.39 -5.86 13.73
C GLN A 337 -3.10 -4.41 14.10
N SER A 338 -3.56 -3.46 13.27
CA SER A 338 -3.38 -2.03 13.53
C SER A 338 -4.11 -1.60 14.81
N SER A 339 -5.35 -2.06 15.02
CA SER A 339 -6.13 -1.81 16.23
C SER A 339 -5.42 -2.37 17.47
N LEU A 340 -4.99 -3.63 17.42
CA LEU A 340 -4.28 -4.29 18.50
C LEU A 340 -2.96 -3.57 18.85
N MET A 341 -2.18 -3.17 17.86
CA MET A 341 -0.96 -2.38 18.10
C MET A 341 -1.27 -1.05 18.79
N MET A 342 -2.28 -0.31 18.30
CA MET A 342 -2.65 0.98 18.85
C MET A 342 -3.24 0.90 20.27
N SER A 343 -3.89 -0.19 20.64
CA SER A 343 -4.41 -0.40 22.00
C SER A 343 -3.31 -0.69 23.04
N LYS A 344 -2.16 -1.24 22.58
CA LYS A 344 -1.06 -1.65 23.47
C LYS A 344 0.05 -0.61 23.61
N VAL A 345 -0.04 0.54 22.93
CA VAL A 345 0.95 1.62 23.00
C VAL A 345 0.31 2.91 23.51
N ASN A 346 1.10 3.70 24.26
CA ASN A 346 0.65 5.00 24.77
C ASN A 346 0.40 5.98 23.61
N ASP A 347 -0.52 6.93 23.79
CA ASP A 347 -0.87 7.93 22.78
C ASP A 347 0.34 8.72 22.28
N SER A 348 1.32 8.97 23.16
CA SER A 348 2.57 9.69 22.82
C SER A 348 3.44 8.99 21.76
N VAL A 349 3.29 7.67 21.58
CA VAL A 349 4.11 6.87 20.64
C VAL A 349 3.31 6.21 19.53
N LYS A 350 1.99 6.37 19.46
CA LYS A 350 1.13 5.77 18.42
C LYS A 350 1.56 6.16 17.00
N GLY A 351 1.88 7.43 16.79
CA GLY A 351 2.37 7.91 15.49
C GLY A 351 3.70 7.25 15.10
N LEU A 352 4.63 7.15 16.05
CA LEU A 352 5.90 6.47 15.85
C LEU A 352 5.73 4.97 15.58
N ALA A 353 4.82 4.30 16.30
CA ALA A 353 4.49 2.89 16.10
C ALA A 353 4.00 2.63 14.67
N ASN A 354 3.08 3.44 14.17
CA ASN A 354 2.58 3.33 12.80
C ASN A 354 3.68 3.57 11.76
N SER A 355 4.50 4.60 11.96
CA SER A 355 5.61 4.92 11.04
C SER A 355 6.65 3.82 10.99
N ILE A 356 7.05 3.25 12.14
CA ILE A 356 8.00 2.14 12.18
C ILE A 356 7.41 0.91 11.50
N ASN A 357 6.14 0.61 11.75
CA ASN A 357 5.47 -0.54 11.14
C ASN A 357 5.44 -0.43 9.61
N GLN A 358 5.09 0.73 9.08
CA GLN A 358 5.12 0.98 7.63
C GLN A 358 6.56 0.95 7.06
N MET A 359 7.50 1.58 7.75
CA MET A 359 8.92 1.58 7.34
C MET A 359 9.46 0.16 7.22
N VAL A 360 9.23 -0.68 8.22
CA VAL A 360 9.69 -2.07 8.24
C VAL A 360 9.06 -2.90 7.14
N PHE A 361 7.77 -2.69 6.85
CA PHE A 361 7.10 -3.33 5.72
C PHE A 361 7.76 -2.96 4.38
N GLN A 362 8.05 -1.68 4.17
CA GLN A 362 8.73 -1.19 2.97
C GLN A 362 10.17 -1.72 2.86
N LEU A 363 10.88 -1.88 3.97
CA LEU A 363 12.18 -2.56 3.99
C LEU A 363 12.07 -4.01 3.52
N GLY A 364 10.98 -4.70 3.89
CA GLY A 364 10.70 -6.04 3.38
C GLY A 364 10.63 -6.08 1.85
N TRP A 365 9.94 -5.15 1.24
CA TRP A 365 9.87 -5.02 -0.22
C TRP A 365 11.22 -4.65 -0.84
N ALA A 366 11.98 -3.76 -0.19
CA ALA A 366 13.28 -3.35 -0.67
C ALA A 366 14.28 -4.52 -0.75
N PHE A 367 14.31 -5.38 0.27
CA PHE A 367 15.23 -6.52 0.30
C PHE A 367 14.77 -7.68 -0.59
N MET A 368 13.47 -7.92 -0.68
CA MET A 368 12.95 -9.10 -1.38
C MET A 368 12.70 -8.86 -2.88
N GLY A 369 12.69 -7.61 -3.34
CA GLY A 369 12.56 -7.29 -4.75
C GLY A 369 13.59 -8.00 -5.65
N PRO A 370 14.88 -7.76 -5.44
CA PRO A 370 15.94 -8.44 -6.22
C PRO A 370 15.95 -9.95 -6.03
N VAL A 371 15.60 -10.46 -4.84
CA VAL A 371 15.54 -11.90 -4.57
C VAL A 371 14.47 -12.57 -5.42
N SER A 372 13.28 -11.97 -5.52
CA SER A 372 12.18 -12.50 -6.33
C SER A 372 12.59 -12.64 -7.79
N THR A 373 13.12 -11.58 -8.38
CA THR A 373 13.51 -11.56 -9.79
C THR A 373 14.68 -12.51 -10.08
N ALA A 374 15.66 -12.62 -9.17
CA ALA A 374 16.76 -13.57 -9.30
C ALA A 374 16.28 -15.03 -9.30
N ILE A 375 15.29 -15.38 -8.49
CA ILE A 375 14.70 -16.72 -8.46
C ILE A 375 13.96 -17.00 -9.78
N VAL A 376 13.18 -16.06 -10.28
CA VAL A 376 12.45 -16.23 -11.55
C VAL A 376 13.42 -16.37 -12.71
N LEU A 377 14.47 -15.58 -12.79
CA LEU A 377 15.50 -15.70 -13.82
C LEU A 377 16.23 -17.05 -13.77
N LYS A 378 16.55 -17.54 -12.57
CA LYS A 378 17.31 -18.79 -12.39
C LYS A 378 16.50 -20.04 -12.73
N TYR A 379 15.23 -20.08 -12.36
CA TYR A 379 14.39 -21.30 -12.46
C TYR A 379 13.35 -21.22 -13.58
N GLY A 380 13.29 -20.13 -14.34
CA GLY A 380 12.34 -19.90 -15.41
C GLY A 380 10.94 -19.56 -14.91
N THR A 381 10.04 -19.30 -15.85
CA THR A 381 8.72 -18.71 -15.55
C THR A 381 7.87 -19.59 -14.63
N TYR A 382 7.77 -20.91 -14.92
CA TYR A 382 6.93 -21.79 -14.09
C TYR A 382 7.52 -21.98 -12.68
N TRP A 383 8.69 -22.59 -12.61
CA TRP A 383 9.32 -22.95 -11.33
C TRP A 383 9.83 -21.74 -10.56
N GLY A 384 10.21 -20.66 -11.27
CA GLY A 384 10.64 -19.42 -10.63
C GLY A 384 9.50 -18.80 -9.81
N TYR A 385 8.35 -18.60 -10.43
CA TYR A 385 7.18 -18.07 -9.69
C TYR A 385 6.66 -19.08 -8.65
N ALA A 386 6.59 -20.39 -8.96
CA ALA A 386 6.18 -21.39 -7.98
C ALA A 386 7.05 -21.39 -6.72
N ASN A 387 8.37 -21.29 -6.87
CA ASN A 387 9.31 -21.20 -5.75
C ASN A 387 9.13 -19.91 -4.95
N VAL A 388 8.98 -18.75 -5.63
CA VAL A 388 8.76 -17.46 -4.99
C VAL A 388 7.49 -17.49 -4.14
N PHE A 389 6.38 -18.01 -4.67
CA PHE A 389 5.11 -18.13 -3.93
C PHE A 389 5.23 -19.13 -2.77
N THR A 390 5.96 -20.21 -2.93
CA THR A 390 6.19 -21.21 -1.86
C THR A 390 7.02 -20.65 -0.72
N ILE A 391 8.09 -19.91 -1.04
CA ILE A 391 8.89 -19.20 -0.02
C ILE A 391 8.00 -18.17 0.71
N THR A 392 7.17 -17.46 -0.02
CA THR A 392 6.20 -16.51 0.56
C THR A 392 5.23 -17.21 1.51
N ALA A 393 4.71 -18.39 1.13
CA ALA A 393 3.84 -19.19 2.01
C ALA A 393 4.56 -19.59 3.30
N GLY A 394 5.82 -19.99 3.21
CA GLY A 394 6.67 -20.29 4.38
C GLY A 394 6.87 -19.07 5.29
N LEU A 395 7.17 -17.90 4.72
CA LEU A 395 7.33 -16.67 5.48
C LEU A 395 6.03 -16.23 6.17
N TYR A 396 4.88 -16.37 5.49
CA TYR A 396 3.58 -16.06 6.07
C TYR A 396 3.20 -17.03 7.18
N LEU A 397 3.51 -18.34 7.01
CA LEU A 397 3.32 -19.33 8.06
C LEU A 397 4.14 -18.98 9.31
N ILE A 398 5.44 -18.69 9.12
CA ILE A 398 6.33 -18.30 10.22
C ILE A 398 5.85 -17.01 10.87
N GLY A 399 5.47 -15.99 10.08
CA GLY A 399 4.95 -14.72 10.58
C GLY A 399 3.65 -14.88 11.37
N SER A 400 2.73 -15.72 10.89
CA SER A 400 1.46 -16.00 11.58
C SER A 400 1.68 -16.78 12.87
N LEU A 401 2.57 -17.78 12.89
CA LEU A 401 2.92 -18.52 14.11
C LEU A 401 3.65 -17.63 15.13
N TYR A 402 4.59 -16.81 14.66
CA TYR A 402 5.23 -15.79 15.50
C TYR A 402 4.18 -14.86 16.14
N PHE A 403 3.25 -14.36 15.34
CA PHE A 403 2.18 -13.49 15.83
C PHE A 403 1.33 -14.19 16.89
N LEU A 404 0.95 -15.45 16.66
CA LEU A 404 0.20 -16.24 17.63
C LEU A 404 0.93 -16.42 18.96
N ILE A 405 2.21 -16.81 18.90
CA ILE A 405 3.01 -17.11 20.09
C ILE A 405 3.25 -15.85 20.93
N VAL A 406 3.65 -14.76 20.25
CA VAL A 406 4.05 -13.53 20.93
C VAL A 406 2.86 -12.75 21.47
N PHE A 407 1.77 -12.65 20.71
CA PHE A 407 0.64 -11.78 21.10
C PHE A 407 -0.48 -12.49 21.86
N ARG A 408 -0.50 -13.83 21.89
CA ARG A 408 -1.45 -14.57 22.73
C ARG A 408 -1.29 -14.25 24.22
N SER A 409 -0.06 -14.10 24.69
CA SER A 409 0.25 -13.73 26.08
C SER A 409 -0.14 -12.29 26.43
N LEU A 410 -0.22 -11.40 25.45
CA LEU A 410 -0.61 -10.00 25.63
C LEU A 410 -2.15 -9.81 25.69
N GLN A 411 -2.92 -10.79 25.23
CA GLN A 411 -4.37 -10.80 25.27
C GLN A 411 -4.90 -11.24 26.64
N SER A 412 -4.20 -12.16 27.32
CA SER A 412 -4.60 -12.71 28.63
C SER A 412 -4.44 -11.74 29.80
N THR A 413 -3.75 -10.63 29.65
CA THR A 413 -3.55 -9.61 30.71
C THR A 413 -4.65 -8.55 30.77
N ASP A 414 -5.60 -8.53 29.86
CA ASP A 414 -6.71 -7.57 29.84
C ASP A 414 -8.05 -8.20 30.27
N GLU A 415 -8.09 -9.51 30.53
CA GLU A 415 -9.28 -10.26 30.97
C GLU A 415 -9.24 -10.58 32.50
N GLU A 416 -8.18 -10.22 33.23
CA GLU A 416 -8.08 -10.20 34.67
C GLU A 416 -8.22 -8.76 35.21
#